data_53309683d24b12efb34c1f25088b61a8
#
_entry.id   53309683d24b12efb34c1f25088b61a8
#
_cell.length_a   1.000
_cell.length_b   1.000
_cell.length_c   1.000
_cell.angle_alpha   90.00
_cell.angle_beta   90.00
_cell.angle_gamma   90.00
#
_symmetry.space_group_name_H-M   'P 1'
#
loop_
_entity.id
_entity.type
_entity.pdbx_description
1 polymer ?
#
loop_
_entity_poly.entity_id
_entity_poly.type
_entity_poly.pdbx_seq_one_letter_code
_entity_poly.pdbx_strand_id
1 'polypeptide(L)'
;SYSNGVADSVYVDDLELVYLAGIKSISFKGQALDLTTVQTTGIELAADEAVSAADFEVVKEGEDAKVTKLVEATADGYVAVITAVSADLKTQVAYEINIKKPAAPVLKGDINGDGVLDVADASALIDMVLNSGTCTEVADVNGDGALDVADVTELITLILG
;
A
#
# COMPACT_ATOMS: atom_id res chain seq x y z
N SER A 1 10.11 -74.42 20.31
CA SER A 1 10.94 -73.30 19.83
C SER A 1 10.10 -72.01 19.82
N TYR A 2 10.21 -71.21 20.85
CA TYR A 2 9.58 -69.89 20.91
C TYR A 2 10.56 -68.88 20.30
N SER A 3 10.22 -68.36 19.14
CA SER A 3 10.92 -67.21 18.59
C SER A 3 10.42 -65.94 19.32
N ASN A 4 11.27 -65.42 20.16
CA ASN A 4 11.10 -64.16 20.81
C ASN A 4 11.21 -63.09 19.72
N GLY A 5 10.07 -62.54 19.27
CA GLY A 5 10.05 -61.38 18.44
C GLY A 5 10.58 -60.19 19.28
N VAL A 6 11.81 -59.82 19.02
CA VAL A 6 12.34 -58.59 19.53
C VAL A 6 11.50 -57.46 18.91
N ALA A 7 10.71 -56.80 19.71
CA ALA A 7 10.10 -55.58 19.29
C ALA A 7 11.22 -54.62 18.89
N ASP A 8 11.31 -54.31 17.62
CA ASP A 8 12.21 -53.31 17.09
C ASP A 8 11.84 -52.01 17.74
N SER A 9 12.60 -51.60 18.74
CA SER A 9 12.44 -50.31 19.37
C SER A 9 12.91 -49.27 18.36
N VAL A 10 11.97 -48.61 17.70
CA VAL A 10 12.29 -47.42 16.93
C VAL A 10 12.73 -46.35 17.94
N TYR A 11 14.04 -46.24 18.11
CA TYR A 11 14.62 -45.08 18.77
C TYR A 11 14.43 -43.88 17.84
N VAL A 12 13.47 -43.03 18.13
CA VAL A 12 13.40 -41.69 17.56
C VAL A 12 14.36 -40.86 18.40
N ASP A 13 15.64 -40.92 18.05
CA ASP A 13 16.66 -40.05 18.57
C ASP A 13 16.55 -38.72 17.80
N ASP A 14 16.31 -37.61 18.45
CA ASP A 14 16.06 -36.28 17.90
C ASP A 14 14.63 -36.02 17.36
N LEU A 15 13.65 -36.04 18.24
CA LEU A 15 12.39 -35.34 17.95
C LEU A 15 12.65 -33.86 18.24
N GLU A 16 13.12 -33.09 17.25
CA GLU A 16 13.19 -31.65 17.36
C GLU A 16 11.76 -31.07 17.15
N LEU A 17 11.24 -30.49 18.22
CA LEU A 17 9.96 -29.79 18.13
C LEU A 17 10.19 -28.46 17.41
N VAL A 18 9.86 -28.42 16.10
CA VAL A 18 9.99 -27.21 15.29
C VAL A 18 8.74 -26.36 15.47
N TYR A 19 8.90 -25.21 16.10
CA TYR A 19 7.84 -24.21 16.18
C TYR A 19 7.81 -23.37 14.89
N LEU A 20 6.71 -23.42 14.16
CA LEU A 20 6.56 -22.66 12.92
C LEU A 20 6.15 -21.22 13.23
N ALA A 21 6.90 -20.26 12.68
CA ALA A 21 6.56 -18.84 12.71
C ALA A 21 5.87 -18.37 11.44
N GLY A 22 5.54 -19.27 10.50
CA GLY A 22 5.02 -18.93 9.18
C GLY A 22 3.67 -18.23 9.23
N ILE A 23 3.44 -17.40 8.23
CA ILE A 23 2.14 -16.83 7.88
C ILE A 23 1.61 -17.58 6.68
N LYS A 24 0.46 -18.23 6.83
CA LYS A 24 -0.19 -19.01 5.77
C LYS A 24 -0.90 -18.11 4.78
N SER A 25 -1.58 -17.08 5.26
CA SER A 25 -2.23 -16.08 4.42
C SER A 25 -2.40 -14.76 5.16
N ILE A 26 -2.40 -13.70 4.38
CA ILE A 26 -2.80 -12.36 4.80
C ILE A 26 -3.94 -11.94 3.89
N SER A 27 -5.01 -11.36 4.45
CA SER A 27 -6.03 -10.66 3.68
C SER A 27 -6.14 -9.22 4.14
N PHE A 28 -6.46 -8.34 3.22
CA PHE A 28 -6.72 -6.92 3.45
C PHE A 28 -8.16 -6.62 3.06
N LYS A 29 -8.94 -6.13 4.01
CA LYS A 29 -10.40 -5.86 3.83
C LYS A 29 -11.15 -7.03 3.18
N GLY A 30 -10.82 -8.25 3.58
CA GLY A 30 -11.43 -9.48 3.07
C GLY A 30 -10.88 -10.01 1.75
N GLN A 31 -9.94 -9.29 1.10
CA GLN A 31 -9.24 -9.76 -0.09
C GLN A 31 -7.92 -10.43 0.27
N ALA A 32 -7.74 -11.68 -0.18
CA ALA A 32 -6.50 -12.41 0.03
C ALA A 32 -5.34 -11.77 -0.76
N LEU A 33 -4.19 -11.60 -0.11
CA LEU A 33 -2.98 -11.06 -0.71
C LEU A 33 -2.07 -12.20 -1.18
N ASP A 34 -1.43 -12.00 -2.32
CA ASP A 34 -0.38 -12.89 -2.78
C ASP A 34 0.92 -12.58 -2.03
N LEU A 35 1.29 -13.44 -1.08
CA LEU A 35 2.47 -13.26 -0.22
C LEU A 35 3.80 -13.29 -0.98
N THR A 36 3.80 -13.76 -2.23
CA THR A 36 5.01 -13.80 -3.06
C THR A 36 5.29 -12.46 -3.73
N THR A 37 4.27 -11.66 -3.98
CA THR A 37 4.36 -10.42 -4.76
C THR A 37 4.00 -9.17 -3.97
N VAL A 38 3.17 -9.28 -2.92
CA VAL A 38 2.61 -8.12 -2.19
C VAL A 38 3.67 -7.18 -1.63
N GLN A 39 4.84 -7.68 -1.23
CA GLN A 39 5.93 -6.85 -0.72
C GLN A 39 6.57 -5.98 -1.81
N THR A 40 6.48 -6.39 -3.07
CA THR A 40 7.02 -5.66 -4.23
C THR A 40 5.96 -4.83 -4.93
N THR A 41 4.76 -5.35 -5.09
CA THR A 41 3.65 -4.67 -5.80
C THR A 41 2.90 -3.71 -4.89
N GLY A 42 2.83 -4.03 -3.58
CA GLY A 42 2.00 -3.27 -2.64
C GLY A 42 0.50 -3.43 -2.88
N ILE A 43 -0.27 -2.54 -2.29
CA ILE A 43 -1.72 -2.43 -2.43
C ILE A 43 -2.04 -1.00 -2.89
N GLU A 44 -2.94 -0.85 -3.84
CA GLU A 44 -3.50 0.45 -4.22
C GLU A 44 -4.92 0.56 -3.66
N LEU A 45 -5.20 1.65 -2.94
CA LEU A 45 -6.54 1.93 -2.43
C LEU A 45 -7.42 2.48 -3.54
N ALA A 46 -8.67 2.04 -3.58
CA ALA A 46 -9.67 2.54 -4.53
C ALA A 46 -10.20 3.94 -4.16
N ALA A 47 -10.07 4.33 -2.89
CA ALA A 47 -10.50 5.62 -2.36
C ALA A 47 -9.53 6.09 -1.27
N ASP A 48 -9.49 7.39 -0.97
CA ASP A 48 -8.73 7.92 0.17
C ASP A 48 -9.45 7.57 1.47
N GLU A 49 -9.08 6.44 2.02
CA GLU A 49 -9.65 5.90 3.25
C GLU A 49 -8.56 5.58 4.28
N ALA A 50 -8.91 5.66 5.56
CA ALA A 50 -7.99 5.31 6.62
C ALA A 50 -7.73 3.80 6.64
N VAL A 51 -6.47 3.42 6.85
CA VAL A 51 -6.05 2.03 6.98
C VAL A 51 -5.53 1.80 8.39
N SER A 52 -5.93 0.69 8.97
CA SER A 52 -5.57 0.28 10.32
C SER A 52 -5.14 -1.19 10.38
N ALA A 53 -4.56 -1.60 11.50
CA ALA A 53 -4.20 -3.00 11.72
C ALA A 53 -5.43 -3.95 11.73
N ALA A 54 -6.64 -3.43 11.96
CA ALA A 54 -7.88 -4.21 11.94
C ALA A 54 -8.30 -4.64 10.53
N ASP A 55 -7.86 -3.89 9.50
CA ASP A 55 -8.17 -4.19 8.10
C ASP A 55 -7.41 -5.42 7.57
N PHE A 56 -6.42 -5.90 8.33
CA PHE A 56 -5.66 -7.09 8.00
C PHE A 56 -6.11 -8.30 8.81
N GLU A 57 -6.44 -9.38 8.14
CA GLU A 57 -6.61 -10.69 8.74
C GLU A 57 -5.39 -11.56 8.41
N VAL A 58 -4.89 -12.28 9.40
CA VAL A 58 -3.67 -13.08 9.26
C VAL A 58 -3.94 -14.49 9.75
N VAL A 59 -3.74 -15.47 8.88
CA VAL A 59 -3.78 -16.87 9.22
C VAL A 59 -2.35 -17.35 9.46
N LYS A 60 -2.10 -17.82 10.67
CA LYS A 60 -0.80 -18.34 11.10
C LYS A 60 -0.59 -19.76 10.59
N GLU A 61 0.64 -20.16 10.37
CA GLU A 61 1.02 -21.53 10.08
C GLU A 61 1.11 -22.37 11.36
N GLY A 62 1.69 -21.81 12.42
CA GLY A 62 1.73 -22.41 13.76
C GLY A 62 0.66 -21.79 14.68
N GLU A 63 -0.12 -22.63 15.38
CA GLU A 63 -1.19 -22.14 16.28
C GLU A 63 -0.64 -21.25 17.40
N ASP A 64 0.54 -21.57 17.92
CA ASP A 64 1.19 -20.85 19.03
C ASP A 64 2.02 -19.64 18.58
N ALA A 65 2.15 -19.40 17.28
CA ALA A 65 2.86 -18.24 16.77
C ALA A 65 2.15 -16.92 17.17
N LYS A 66 2.94 -15.95 17.60
CA LYS A 66 2.45 -14.61 17.96
C LYS A 66 2.53 -13.71 16.73
N VAL A 67 1.39 -13.11 16.36
CA VAL A 67 1.33 -12.17 15.24
C VAL A 67 1.18 -10.75 15.77
N THR A 68 1.99 -9.85 15.24
CA THR A 68 1.90 -8.40 15.47
C THR A 68 1.63 -7.71 14.15
N LYS A 69 0.73 -6.74 14.15
CA LYS A 69 0.37 -5.92 12.99
C LYS A 69 0.60 -4.46 13.37
N LEU A 70 1.43 -3.77 12.61
CA LEU A 70 1.70 -2.34 12.74
C LEU A 70 1.32 -1.68 11.43
N VAL A 71 0.62 -0.55 11.48
CA VAL A 71 0.31 0.27 10.31
C VAL A 71 0.70 1.70 10.62
N GLU A 72 1.53 2.27 9.79
CA GLU A 72 2.02 3.64 9.90
C GLU A 72 1.60 4.44 8.67
N ALA A 73 1.19 5.68 8.87
CA ALA A 73 0.88 6.60 7.78
C ALA A 73 2.17 7.17 7.18
N THR A 74 2.20 7.26 5.86
CA THR A 74 3.27 7.89 5.08
C THR A 74 2.72 9.06 4.25
N ALA A 75 3.58 9.79 3.57
CA ALA A 75 3.15 10.88 2.69
C ALA A 75 2.20 10.39 1.58
N ASP A 76 2.49 9.21 1.02
CA ASP A 76 1.79 8.66 -0.15
C ASP A 76 0.78 7.56 0.20
N GLY A 77 0.54 7.31 1.50
CA GLY A 77 -0.38 6.25 1.93
C GLY A 77 -0.05 5.66 3.30
N TYR A 78 0.21 4.34 3.34
CA TYR A 78 0.51 3.63 4.58
C TYR A 78 1.56 2.55 4.33
N VAL A 79 2.25 2.15 5.39
CA VAL A 79 3.08 0.95 5.42
C VAL A 79 2.54 0.02 6.51
N ALA A 80 2.21 -1.20 6.14
CA ALA A 80 1.81 -2.23 7.09
C ALA A 80 2.96 -3.21 7.29
N VAL A 81 3.35 -3.44 8.54
CA VAL A 81 4.33 -4.45 8.93
C VAL A 81 3.62 -5.54 9.73
N ILE A 82 3.59 -6.73 9.17
CA ILE A 82 2.97 -7.90 9.77
C ILE A 82 4.07 -8.89 10.13
N THR A 83 4.25 -9.14 11.42
CA THR A 83 5.30 -10.00 11.94
C THR A 83 4.70 -11.20 12.65
N ALA A 84 5.18 -12.39 12.33
CA ALA A 84 4.89 -13.61 13.08
C ALA A 84 6.17 -14.12 13.75
N VAL A 85 6.07 -14.47 15.03
CA VAL A 85 7.17 -15.00 15.83
C VAL A 85 6.74 -16.36 16.39
N SER A 86 7.61 -17.36 16.29
CA SER A 86 7.36 -18.70 16.87
C SER A 86 7.25 -18.65 18.40
N ALA A 87 6.61 -19.66 18.99
CA ALA A 87 6.42 -19.74 20.45
C ALA A 87 7.75 -19.78 21.23
N ASP A 88 8.78 -20.37 20.65
CA ASP A 88 10.13 -20.44 21.22
C ASP A 88 10.99 -19.19 20.95
N LEU A 89 10.45 -18.20 20.25
CA LEU A 89 11.09 -16.94 19.84
C LEU A 89 12.35 -17.09 18.96
N LYS A 90 12.57 -18.26 18.38
CA LYS A 90 13.76 -18.53 17.56
C LYS A 90 13.57 -18.21 16.09
N THR A 91 12.33 -18.26 15.60
CA THR A 91 12.02 -17.96 14.21
C THR A 91 11.05 -16.79 14.11
N GLN A 92 11.28 -15.94 13.13
CA GLN A 92 10.46 -14.76 12.85
C GLN A 92 10.32 -14.59 11.35
N VAL A 93 9.10 -14.26 10.91
CA VAL A 93 8.80 -13.86 9.54
C VAL A 93 8.10 -12.51 9.58
N ALA A 94 8.51 -11.59 8.71
CA ALA A 94 7.89 -10.27 8.60
C ALA A 94 7.53 -9.98 7.14
N TYR A 95 6.37 -9.37 6.94
CA TYR A 95 5.89 -8.85 5.67
C TYR A 95 5.72 -7.33 5.80
N GLU A 96 6.41 -6.59 4.95
CA GLU A 96 6.24 -5.15 4.80
C GLU A 96 5.41 -4.91 3.53
N ILE A 97 4.27 -4.25 3.69
CA ILE A 97 3.30 -4.05 2.62
C ILE A 97 3.08 -2.55 2.46
N ASN A 98 3.47 -2.02 1.32
CA ASN A 98 3.20 -0.64 0.96
C ASN A 98 1.76 -0.50 0.45
N ILE A 99 1.03 0.46 0.98
CA ILE A 99 -0.35 0.75 0.63
C ILE A 99 -0.40 2.19 0.13
N LYS A 100 -0.65 2.34 -1.16
CA LYS A 100 -0.70 3.64 -1.81
C LYS A 100 -2.14 4.19 -1.76
N LYS A 101 -2.26 5.46 -1.43
CA LYS A 101 -3.49 6.20 -1.65
C LYS A 101 -3.74 6.32 -3.16
N PRO A 102 -5.01 6.39 -3.58
CA PRO A 102 -5.31 6.73 -4.96
C PRO A 102 -4.67 8.08 -5.29
N ALA A 103 -4.12 8.20 -6.48
CA ALA A 103 -3.73 9.52 -6.96
C ALA A 103 -4.95 10.45 -6.86
N ALA A 104 -4.76 11.63 -6.29
CA ALA A 104 -5.82 12.64 -6.32
C ALA A 104 -6.30 12.79 -7.77
N PRO A 105 -7.62 12.85 -8.03
CA PRO A 105 -8.09 13.08 -9.37
C PRO A 105 -7.43 14.36 -9.89
N VAL A 106 -6.77 14.27 -11.02
CA VAL A 106 -6.14 15.42 -11.66
C VAL A 106 -7.27 16.38 -12.02
N LEU A 107 -7.44 17.40 -11.21
CA LEU A 107 -8.41 18.45 -11.47
C LEU A 107 -7.79 19.43 -12.47
N LYS A 108 -8.33 19.44 -13.68
CA LYS A 108 -7.84 20.31 -14.75
C LYS A 108 -7.94 21.76 -14.33
N GLY A 109 -6.84 22.49 -14.34
CA GLY A 109 -6.76 23.86 -13.83
C GLY A 109 -6.33 24.01 -12.37
N ASP A 110 -6.20 22.93 -11.59
CA ASP A 110 -5.64 22.94 -10.24
C ASP A 110 -4.11 22.96 -10.34
N ILE A 111 -3.56 24.14 -10.50
CA ILE A 111 -2.13 24.35 -10.80
C ILE A 111 -1.29 24.19 -9.53
N ASN A 112 -1.82 24.57 -8.38
CA ASN A 112 -1.14 24.50 -7.09
C ASN A 112 -1.28 23.10 -6.43
N GLY A 113 -2.21 22.25 -6.90
CA GLY A 113 -2.42 20.91 -6.42
C GLY A 113 -3.12 20.80 -5.06
N ASP A 114 -3.90 21.81 -4.67
CA ASP A 114 -4.62 21.81 -3.38
C ASP A 114 -6.01 21.18 -3.45
N GLY A 115 -6.47 20.80 -4.65
CA GLY A 115 -7.75 20.15 -4.90
C GLY A 115 -8.93 21.11 -5.03
N VAL A 116 -8.69 22.42 -5.08
CA VAL A 116 -9.71 23.46 -5.21
C VAL A 116 -9.38 24.35 -6.41
N LEU A 117 -10.34 24.57 -7.30
CA LEU A 117 -10.19 25.55 -8.39
C LEU A 117 -10.52 26.94 -7.87
N ASP A 118 -9.50 27.79 -7.75
CA ASP A 118 -9.69 29.16 -7.31
C ASP A 118 -8.70 30.17 -7.95
N VAL A 119 -8.72 31.40 -7.47
CA VAL A 119 -7.89 32.48 -8.00
C VAL A 119 -6.38 32.24 -7.79
N ALA A 120 -5.98 31.39 -6.84
CA ALA A 120 -4.59 31.03 -6.63
C ALA A 120 -4.06 30.22 -7.83
N ASP A 121 -4.88 29.31 -8.40
CA ASP A 121 -4.54 28.58 -9.62
C ASP A 121 -4.40 29.49 -10.82
N ALA A 122 -5.31 30.42 -10.98
CA ALA A 122 -5.21 31.41 -12.06
C ALA A 122 -3.92 32.22 -11.96
N SER A 123 -3.51 32.62 -10.75
CA SER A 123 -2.25 33.32 -10.52
C SER A 123 -1.05 32.44 -10.86
N ALA A 124 -1.06 31.19 -10.42
CA ALA A 124 0.00 30.22 -10.70
C ALA A 124 0.12 29.93 -12.22
N LEU A 125 -1.03 29.79 -12.92
CA LEU A 125 -1.05 29.57 -14.36
C LEU A 125 -0.51 30.78 -15.13
N ILE A 126 -0.85 32.00 -14.70
CA ILE A 126 -0.28 33.24 -15.27
C ILE A 126 1.24 33.25 -15.12
N ASP A 127 1.75 32.92 -13.94
CA ASP A 127 3.18 32.84 -13.71
C ASP A 127 3.86 31.79 -14.60
N MET A 128 3.23 30.65 -14.83
CA MET A 128 3.72 29.63 -15.77
C MET A 128 3.76 30.15 -17.21
N VAL A 129 2.74 30.82 -17.66
CA VAL A 129 2.68 31.41 -19.03
C VAL A 129 3.77 32.46 -19.19
N LEU A 130 3.96 33.36 -18.22
CA LEU A 130 4.95 34.46 -18.28
C LEU A 130 6.39 33.94 -18.24
N ASN A 131 6.64 32.83 -17.54
CA ASN A 131 7.97 32.26 -17.36
C ASN A 131 8.27 31.13 -18.32
N SER A 132 7.49 30.95 -19.39
CA SER A 132 7.64 29.86 -20.38
C SER A 132 7.67 28.48 -19.69
N GLY A 133 6.74 28.25 -18.76
CA GLY A 133 6.55 26.97 -18.08
C GLY A 133 6.24 25.84 -19.05
N THR A 134 6.36 24.61 -18.58
CA THR A 134 6.04 23.42 -19.39
C THR A 134 4.52 23.27 -19.47
N CYS A 135 3.99 23.08 -20.66
CA CYS A 135 2.58 22.69 -20.85
C CYS A 135 2.39 21.32 -20.23
N THR A 136 1.55 21.25 -19.19
CA THR A 136 1.17 20.01 -18.51
C THR A 136 -0.32 19.78 -18.75
N GLU A 137 -0.79 18.54 -18.55
CA GLU A 137 -2.22 18.19 -18.69
C GLU A 137 -3.13 19.04 -17.79
N VAL A 138 -2.62 19.44 -16.60
CA VAL A 138 -3.33 20.32 -15.66
C VAL A 138 -3.38 21.75 -16.15
N ALA A 139 -2.30 22.24 -16.76
CA ALA A 139 -2.12 23.62 -17.19
C ALA A 139 -2.74 23.91 -18.57
N ASP A 140 -2.82 22.91 -19.44
CA ASP A 140 -3.55 22.98 -20.73
C ASP A 140 -5.06 22.88 -20.47
N VAL A 141 -5.63 23.98 -19.96
CA VAL A 141 -7.02 24.00 -19.49
C VAL A 141 -8.02 23.89 -20.65
N ASN A 142 -7.71 24.53 -21.78
CA ASN A 142 -8.54 24.49 -22.96
C ASN A 142 -8.34 23.21 -23.81
N GLY A 143 -7.22 22.48 -23.63
CA GLY A 143 -6.94 21.20 -24.30
C GLY A 143 -6.41 21.34 -25.72
N ASP A 144 -5.78 22.47 -26.07
CA ASP A 144 -5.24 22.72 -27.40
C ASP A 144 -3.76 22.30 -27.56
N GLY A 145 -3.11 21.88 -26.46
CA GLY A 145 -1.73 21.41 -26.41
C GLY A 145 -0.70 22.55 -26.29
N ALA A 146 -1.13 23.78 -26.12
CA ALA A 146 -0.28 24.92 -25.88
C ALA A 146 -0.51 25.47 -24.44
N LEU A 147 0.50 26.10 -23.86
CA LEU A 147 0.38 26.81 -22.60
C LEU A 147 0.40 28.31 -22.89
N ASP A 148 -0.76 28.94 -22.88
CA ASP A 148 -0.86 30.35 -23.17
C ASP A 148 -2.01 31.06 -22.42
N VAL A 149 -2.30 32.32 -22.80
CA VAL A 149 -3.34 33.12 -22.14
C VAL A 149 -4.76 32.57 -22.36
N ALA A 150 -4.96 31.74 -23.34
CA ALA A 150 -6.28 31.11 -23.56
C ALA A 150 -6.62 30.14 -22.41
N ASP A 151 -5.61 29.41 -21.88
CA ASP A 151 -5.79 28.54 -20.71
C ASP A 151 -6.19 29.34 -19.48
N VAL A 152 -5.54 30.50 -19.27
CA VAL A 152 -5.90 31.39 -18.16
C VAL A 152 -7.34 31.86 -18.28
N THR A 153 -7.76 32.19 -19.47
CA THR A 153 -9.15 32.64 -19.74
C THR A 153 -10.14 31.53 -19.46
N GLU A 154 -9.85 30.31 -19.93
CA GLU A 154 -10.70 29.14 -19.68
C GLU A 154 -10.76 28.81 -18.19
N LEU A 155 -9.62 28.85 -17.49
CA LEU A 155 -9.57 28.62 -16.05
C LEU A 155 -10.41 29.63 -15.27
N ILE A 156 -10.30 30.91 -15.60
CA ILE A 156 -11.15 31.96 -14.99
C ILE A 156 -12.63 31.68 -15.24
N THR A 157 -13.00 31.22 -16.44
CA THR A 157 -14.37 30.85 -16.77
C THR A 157 -14.84 29.71 -15.90
N LEU A 158 -14.02 28.67 -15.69
CA LEU A 158 -14.33 27.55 -14.81
C LEU A 158 -14.49 27.94 -13.33
N ILE A 159 -13.70 28.91 -12.86
CA ILE A 159 -13.75 29.41 -11.48
C ILE A 159 -15.03 30.23 -11.24
N LEU A 160 -15.46 30.98 -12.23
CA LEU A 160 -16.64 31.87 -12.11
C LEU A 160 -17.97 31.14 -12.34
N GLY A 161 -18.00 29.95 -12.92
CA GLY A 161 -19.16 29.04 -13.11
C GLY A 161 -20.01 29.45 -14.30
#